data_bdf0913003bb93f2c05ed02e5aff932a
#
_entry.id   bdf0913003bb93f2c05ed02e5aff932a
#
_cell.length_a   1.000
_cell.length_b   1.000
_cell.length_c   1.000
_cell.angle_alpha   90.00
_cell.angle_beta   90.00
_cell.angle_gamma   90.00
#
_symmetry.space_group_name_H-M   'P 1'
#
loop_
_entity.id
_entity.type
_entity.pdbx_description
1 polymer ?
#
loop_
_entity_poly.entity_id
_entity_poly.type
_entity_poly.pdbx_seq_one_letter_code
_entity_poly.pdbx_strand_id
1 'polypeptide(L)'
;LSYRINDWLSVYAGGRMNYVKSGYEGYLKAQLKQDFGGTQLMNLALDCEQTGWGVTPIIGADVKLGKWNLAAKYEIKTNLNIENKTNTLDAPGVPEEVLKPYADGEQTPSDIPAFLSVAAGYEILHNLRASVEYHFFDDKHAGMLNDRQKTLKHGTHEYLAGIEWDIIKKLTISGGFQKTNYGLSNDFQTDTSF
;
A
#
# COMPACT_ATOMS: atom_id res chain seq x y z
N LEU A 1 13.49 -12.45 13.44
CA LEU A 1 14.47 -12.65 14.53
C LEU A 1 14.71 -11.33 15.24
N SER A 2 14.72 -11.32 16.56
CA SER A 2 15.12 -10.16 17.35
C SER A 2 16.29 -10.54 18.25
N TYR A 3 17.18 -9.61 18.46
CA TYR A 3 18.38 -9.79 19.29
C TYR A 3 18.56 -8.57 20.20
N ARG A 4 18.66 -8.82 21.51
CA ARG A 4 19.02 -7.82 22.50
C ARG A 4 20.52 -7.65 22.52
N ILE A 5 21.02 -6.51 22.11
CA ILE A 5 22.46 -6.20 22.12
C ILE A 5 22.91 -5.91 23.54
N ASN A 6 22.10 -5.14 24.28
CA ASN A 6 22.31 -4.80 25.68
C ASN A 6 20.97 -4.40 26.34
N ASP A 7 21.00 -3.87 27.56
CA ASP A 7 19.78 -3.56 28.33
C ASP A 7 18.95 -2.42 27.74
N TRP A 8 19.52 -1.61 26.87
CA TRP A 8 18.85 -0.45 26.28
C TRP A 8 18.67 -0.56 24.75
N LEU A 9 19.31 -1.51 24.06
CA LEU A 9 19.25 -1.64 22.61
C LEU A 9 18.87 -3.05 22.19
N SER A 10 17.82 -3.15 21.40
CA SER A 10 17.42 -4.36 20.68
C SER A 10 17.35 -4.06 19.18
N VAL A 11 17.71 -5.04 18.36
CA VAL A 11 17.58 -4.98 16.91
C VAL A 11 16.76 -6.17 16.42
N TYR A 12 16.10 -6.02 15.29
CA TYR A 12 15.42 -7.12 14.65
C TYR A 12 15.57 -7.09 13.14
N ALA A 13 15.49 -8.28 12.55
CA ALA A 13 15.43 -8.47 11.11
C ALA A 13 14.44 -9.58 10.80
N GLY A 14 13.72 -9.45 9.71
CA GLY A 14 12.71 -10.41 9.29
C GLY A 14 12.34 -10.26 7.82
N GLY A 15 11.38 -11.04 7.41
CA GLY A 15 10.79 -10.95 6.08
C GLY A 15 9.30 -11.27 6.15
N ARG A 16 8.54 -10.63 5.28
CA ARG A 16 7.11 -10.89 5.06
C ARG A 16 6.93 -11.38 3.64
N MET A 17 6.28 -12.53 3.49
CA MET A 17 5.83 -13.01 2.19
C MET A 17 4.44 -12.45 1.91
N ASN A 18 4.28 -11.84 0.75
CA ASN A 18 3.02 -11.30 0.27
C ASN A 18 2.56 -12.16 -0.90
N TYR A 19 1.32 -12.61 -0.86
CA TYR A 19 0.65 -13.27 -1.96
C TYR A 19 -0.65 -12.53 -2.28
N VAL A 20 -0.83 -12.20 -3.54
CA VAL A 20 -2.04 -11.52 -4.03
C VAL A 20 -2.76 -12.43 -4.98
N LYS A 21 -4.06 -12.56 -4.78
CA LYS A 21 -5.01 -13.12 -5.76
C LYS A 21 -6.19 -12.19 -5.86
N SER A 22 -6.47 -11.72 -7.06
CA SER A 22 -7.63 -10.88 -7.38
C SER A 22 -8.26 -11.36 -8.69
N GLY A 23 -9.43 -10.85 -9.02
CA GLY A 23 -10.09 -11.17 -10.27
C GLY A 23 -11.01 -10.03 -10.69
N TYR A 24 -11.15 -9.87 -11.99
CA TYR A 24 -12.07 -8.95 -12.62
C TYR A 24 -13.00 -9.73 -13.53
N GLU A 25 -14.28 -9.68 -13.27
CA GLU A 25 -15.31 -10.20 -14.17
C GLU A 25 -16.29 -9.07 -14.49
N GLY A 26 -16.47 -8.79 -15.76
CA GLY A 26 -17.36 -7.74 -16.16
C GLY A 26 -17.77 -7.84 -17.63
N TYR A 27 -18.91 -7.29 -17.92
CA TYR A 27 -19.34 -7.08 -19.29
C TYR A 27 -19.93 -5.68 -19.45
N LEU A 28 -19.65 -5.06 -20.58
CA LEU A 28 -20.21 -3.77 -20.96
C LEU A 28 -20.88 -3.90 -22.32
N LYS A 29 -22.15 -3.49 -22.40
CA LYS A 29 -22.87 -3.34 -23.68
C LYS A 29 -23.07 -1.85 -23.89
N ALA A 30 -22.40 -1.28 -24.89
CA ALA A 30 -22.53 0.11 -25.26
C ALA A 30 -23.05 0.25 -26.69
N GLN A 31 -24.02 1.13 -26.89
CA GLN A 31 -24.50 1.50 -28.21
C GLN A 31 -23.94 2.89 -28.55
N LEU A 32 -23.11 2.96 -29.57
CA LEU A 32 -22.62 4.24 -30.08
C LEU A 32 -23.77 5.00 -30.76
N LYS A 33 -23.93 6.29 -30.41
CA LYS A 33 -24.92 7.14 -31.05
C LYS A 33 -24.59 7.35 -32.53
N GLN A 34 -25.61 7.54 -33.37
CA GLN A 34 -25.51 7.75 -34.80
C GLN A 34 -24.56 8.89 -35.23
N ASP A 35 -24.32 9.88 -34.37
CA ASP A 35 -23.45 11.03 -34.63
C ASP A 35 -21.95 10.65 -34.80
N PHE A 36 -21.57 9.41 -34.46
CA PHE A 36 -20.23 8.85 -34.64
C PHE A 36 -20.14 7.73 -35.70
N GLY A 37 -21.07 7.70 -36.65
CA GLY A 37 -20.93 6.87 -37.87
C GLY A 37 -21.52 5.46 -37.78
N GLY A 38 -22.42 5.13 -36.86
CA GLY A 38 -23.16 3.90 -36.96
C GLY A 38 -23.72 3.30 -35.68
N THR A 39 -24.72 2.45 -35.84
CA THR A 39 -25.30 1.57 -34.81
C THR A 39 -24.40 0.37 -34.52
N GLN A 40 -23.19 0.59 -34.02
CA GLN A 40 -22.33 -0.52 -33.59
C GLN A 40 -22.56 -0.81 -32.11
N LEU A 41 -23.14 -1.96 -31.81
CA LEU A 41 -23.20 -2.50 -30.46
C LEU A 41 -21.79 -2.98 -30.10
N MET A 42 -21.16 -2.29 -29.15
CA MET A 42 -19.92 -2.77 -28.53
C MET A 42 -20.31 -3.68 -27.37
N ASN A 43 -19.96 -4.95 -27.48
CA ASN A 43 -20.01 -5.89 -26.37
C ASN A 43 -18.58 -6.08 -25.88
N LEU A 44 -18.31 -5.69 -24.64
CA LEU A 44 -17.02 -5.93 -24.00
C LEU A 44 -17.25 -6.98 -22.92
N ALA A 45 -16.44 -8.02 -22.91
CA ALA A 45 -16.43 -9.03 -21.86
C ALA A 45 -14.99 -9.25 -21.41
N LEU A 46 -14.77 -9.19 -20.10
CA LEU A 46 -13.50 -9.46 -19.46
C LEU A 46 -13.72 -10.40 -18.28
N ASP A 47 -13.00 -11.52 -18.29
CA ASP A 47 -12.82 -12.40 -17.15
C ASP A 47 -11.33 -12.70 -17.02
N CYS A 48 -10.73 -12.14 -15.99
CA CYS A 48 -9.30 -12.18 -15.75
C CYS A 48 -9.01 -12.43 -14.27
N GLU A 49 -8.35 -13.53 -13.95
CA GLU A 49 -7.73 -13.75 -12.64
C GLU A 49 -6.32 -13.15 -12.63
N GLN A 50 -5.93 -12.63 -11.50
CA GLN A 50 -4.59 -12.06 -11.28
C GLN A 50 -3.93 -12.68 -10.06
N THR A 51 -2.68 -13.07 -10.20
CA THR A 51 -1.89 -13.59 -9.09
C THR A 51 -0.50 -12.98 -9.07
N GLY A 52 0.04 -12.82 -7.86
CA GLY A 52 1.40 -12.34 -7.69
C GLY A 52 1.94 -12.68 -6.32
N TRP A 53 3.24 -12.68 -6.17
CA TRP A 53 3.90 -12.85 -4.89
C TRP A 53 5.17 -12.02 -4.81
N GLY A 54 5.56 -11.69 -3.58
CA GLY A 54 6.78 -10.93 -3.33
C GLY A 54 7.22 -11.07 -1.88
N VAL A 55 8.46 -10.70 -1.60
CA VAL A 55 9.04 -10.74 -0.26
C VAL A 55 9.47 -9.34 0.15
N THR A 56 9.08 -8.92 1.34
CA THR A 56 9.46 -7.66 1.97
C THR A 56 10.49 -7.96 3.05
N PRO A 57 11.76 -7.63 2.88
CA PRO A 57 12.73 -7.62 3.98
C PRO A 57 12.40 -6.51 4.97
N ILE A 58 12.57 -6.78 6.26
CA ILE A 58 12.23 -5.87 7.36
C ILE A 58 13.41 -5.80 8.32
N ILE A 59 13.82 -4.59 8.69
CA ILE A 59 14.81 -4.35 9.73
C ILE A 59 14.30 -3.29 10.70
N GLY A 60 14.79 -3.32 11.92
CA GLY A 60 14.45 -2.29 12.89
C GLY A 60 15.27 -2.36 14.16
N ALA A 61 15.11 -1.33 14.98
CA ALA A 61 15.75 -1.21 16.26
C ALA A 61 14.80 -0.58 17.29
N ASP A 62 14.99 -0.94 18.54
CA ASP A 62 14.30 -0.40 19.70
C ASP A 62 15.33 0.01 20.75
N VAL A 63 15.17 1.22 21.29
CA VAL A 63 16.08 1.82 22.26
C VAL A 63 15.29 2.27 23.48
N LYS A 64 15.61 1.74 24.65
CA LYS A 64 14.98 2.09 25.92
C LYS A 64 15.95 2.88 26.80
N LEU A 65 15.64 4.16 27.04
CA LEU A 65 16.45 5.08 27.85
C LEU A 65 15.60 5.66 28.97
N GLY A 66 15.68 5.04 30.14
CA GLY A 66 14.86 5.45 31.29
C GLY A 66 13.36 5.38 30.98
N LYS A 67 12.72 6.56 30.92
CA LYS A 67 11.28 6.69 30.60
C LYS A 67 11.01 6.76 29.09
N TRP A 68 12.01 6.86 28.26
CA TRP A 68 11.88 6.91 26.79
C TRP A 68 11.97 5.53 26.18
N ASN A 69 11.10 5.28 25.21
CA ASN A 69 11.22 4.18 24.27
C ASN A 69 11.24 4.74 22.85
N LEU A 70 12.31 4.51 22.12
CA LEU A 70 12.48 4.99 20.75
C LEU A 70 12.55 3.77 19.83
N ALA A 71 11.80 3.78 18.75
CA ALA A 71 11.81 2.68 17.79
C ALA A 71 11.94 3.21 16.35
N ALA A 72 12.62 2.43 15.53
CA ALA A 72 12.67 2.66 14.10
C ALA A 72 12.52 1.34 13.36
N LYS A 73 11.75 1.35 12.27
CA LYS A 73 11.52 0.21 11.40
C LYS A 73 11.63 0.65 9.94
N TYR A 74 12.30 -0.17 9.13
CA TYR A 74 12.34 0.01 7.69
C TYR A 74 11.94 -1.30 6.98
N GLU A 75 10.97 -1.21 6.11
CA GLU A 75 10.55 -2.28 5.21
C GLU A 75 11.01 -1.92 3.81
N ILE A 76 11.82 -2.78 3.22
CA ILE A 76 12.32 -2.57 1.85
C ILE A 76 11.15 -2.75 0.89
N LYS A 77 11.16 -1.99 -0.19
CA LYS A 77 10.16 -2.12 -1.26
C LYS A 77 10.01 -3.58 -1.71
N THR A 78 8.79 -4.04 -1.81
CA THR A 78 8.50 -5.36 -2.39
C THR A 78 8.24 -5.20 -3.87
N ASN A 79 9.10 -5.79 -4.70
CA ASN A 79 8.79 -5.93 -6.12
C ASN A 79 7.69 -6.99 -6.24
N LEU A 80 6.53 -6.58 -6.72
CA LEU A 80 5.36 -7.43 -6.88
C LEU A 80 4.84 -7.27 -8.31
N ASN A 81 5.08 -8.25 -9.16
CA ASN A 81 4.47 -8.34 -10.47
C ASN A 81 3.22 -9.22 -10.37
N ILE A 82 2.11 -8.69 -10.83
CA ILE A 82 0.84 -9.40 -10.91
C ILE A 82 0.69 -9.94 -12.32
N GLU A 83 0.55 -11.25 -12.45
CA GLU A 83 0.37 -11.95 -13.72
C GLU A 83 -1.11 -12.24 -13.95
N ASN A 84 -1.57 -11.94 -15.15
CA ASN A 84 -2.92 -12.21 -15.60
C ASN A 84 -3.08 -13.67 -16.06
N LYS A 85 -4.18 -14.27 -15.65
CA LYS A 85 -4.78 -15.44 -16.26
C LYS A 85 -6.13 -15.04 -16.84
N THR A 86 -6.16 -14.73 -18.10
CA THR A 86 -7.34 -14.20 -18.78
C THR A 86 -8.13 -15.32 -19.44
N ASN A 87 -9.33 -15.56 -18.92
CA ASN A 87 -10.25 -16.58 -19.45
C ASN A 87 -11.07 -16.04 -20.62
N THR A 88 -11.44 -14.75 -20.56
CA THR A 88 -12.22 -14.08 -21.61
C THR A 88 -11.71 -12.66 -21.77
N LEU A 89 -11.42 -12.28 -23.01
CA LEU A 89 -11.11 -10.90 -23.41
C LEU A 89 -11.75 -10.69 -24.79
N ASP A 90 -13.01 -10.29 -24.79
CA ASP A 90 -13.76 -9.98 -26.01
C ASP A 90 -14.08 -8.48 -26.01
N ALA A 91 -13.43 -7.75 -26.88
CA ALA A 91 -13.50 -6.30 -26.93
C ALA A 91 -13.37 -5.78 -28.38
N PRO A 92 -14.35 -6.12 -29.26
CA PRO A 92 -14.29 -5.73 -30.66
C PRO A 92 -14.27 -4.21 -30.83
N GLY A 93 -13.31 -3.72 -31.62
CA GLY A 93 -13.15 -2.29 -31.89
C GLY A 93 -12.35 -1.50 -30.85
N VAL A 94 -11.86 -2.15 -29.80
CA VAL A 94 -10.92 -1.52 -28.85
C VAL A 94 -9.49 -1.73 -29.35
N PRO A 95 -8.64 -0.68 -29.37
CA PRO A 95 -7.24 -0.82 -29.76
C PRO A 95 -6.48 -1.85 -28.90
N GLU A 96 -5.62 -2.64 -29.51
CA GLU A 96 -4.85 -3.70 -28.85
C GLU A 96 -3.99 -3.15 -27.71
N GLU A 97 -3.46 -1.93 -27.83
CA GLU A 97 -2.66 -1.28 -26.78
C GLU A 97 -3.45 -1.06 -25.49
N VAL A 98 -4.77 -0.84 -25.60
CA VAL A 98 -5.67 -0.69 -24.44
C VAL A 98 -5.96 -2.03 -23.79
N LEU A 99 -5.97 -3.10 -24.59
CA LEU A 99 -6.26 -4.47 -24.13
C LEU A 99 -5.03 -5.18 -23.59
N LYS A 100 -3.84 -4.77 -24.02
CA LYS A 100 -2.58 -5.39 -23.62
C LYS A 100 -2.42 -5.62 -22.11
N PRO A 101 -2.77 -4.68 -21.21
CA PRO A 101 -2.68 -4.87 -19.76
C PRO A 101 -3.58 -5.99 -19.22
N TYR A 102 -4.52 -6.48 -20.00
CA TYR A 102 -5.47 -7.55 -19.65
C TYR A 102 -5.20 -8.85 -20.40
N ALA A 103 -4.16 -8.88 -21.25
CA ALA A 103 -3.81 -10.07 -22.00
C ALA A 103 -3.36 -11.22 -21.07
N ASP A 104 -3.62 -12.44 -21.47
CA ASP A 104 -3.20 -13.64 -20.74
C ASP A 104 -1.66 -13.70 -20.63
N GLY A 105 -1.16 -13.98 -19.43
CA GLY A 105 0.28 -14.02 -19.14
C GLY A 105 0.96 -12.64 -19.03
N GLU A 106 0.24 -11.54 -19.27
CA GLU A 106 0.82 -10.20 -19.10
C GLU A 106 1.10 -9.92 -17.61
N GLN A 107 2.29 -9.37 -17.35
CA GLN A 107 2.74 -9.03 -16.02
C GLN A 107 2.69 -7.50 -15.79
N THR A 108 2.01 -7.10 -14.73
CA THR A 108 1.85 -5.70 -14.36
C THR A 108 2.54 -5.43 -13.02
N PRO A 109 3.43 -4.43 -12.95
CA PRO A 109 4.01 -4.02 -11.69
C PRO A 109 2.94 -3.47 -10.75
N SER A 110 2.94 -3.96 -9.52
CA SER A 110 2.04 -3.55 -8.42
C SER A 110 2.81 -3.61 -7.12
N ASP A 111 3.94 -2.91 -7.07
CA ASP A 111 4.89 -2.94 -5.98
C ASP A 111 4.26 -2.46 -4.65
N ILE A 112 4.72 -3.05 -3.55
CA ILE A 112 4.44 -2.50 -2.22
C ILE A 112 5.55 -1.50 -1.90
N PRO A 113 5.23 -0.23 -1.59
CA PRO A 113 6.23 0.80 -1.34
C PRO A 113 7.15 0.46 -0.17
N ALA A 114 8.36 1.00 -0.20
CA ALA A 114 9.21 1.00 0.98
C ALA A 114 8.52 1.79 2.10
N PHE A 115 8.70 1.34 3.33
CA PHE A 115 8.04 1.91 4.50
C PHE A 115 9.04 2.19 5.60
N LEU A 116 9.10 3.44 6.04
CA LEU A 116 9.83 3.88 7.22
C LEU A 116 8.84 4.23 8.34
N SER A 117 9.07 3.68 9.52
CA SER A 117 8.36 4.09 10.75
C SER A 117 9.39 4.47 11.80
N VAL A 118 9.19 5.61 12.44
CA VAL A 118 9.92 6.03 13.63
C VAL A 118 8.94 6.44 14.71
N ALA A 119 9.22 6.04 15.94
CA ALA A 119 8.34 6.25 17.06
C ALA A 119 9.13 6.68 18.31
N ALA A 120 8.50 7.52 19.13
CA ALA A 120 8.97 7.86 20.46
C ALA A 120 7.84 7.73 21.46
N GLY A 121 8.02 6.88 22.45
CA GLY A 121 7.14 6.71 23.59
C GLY A 121 7.76 7.31 24.85
N TYR A 122 6.96 7.88 25.72
CA TYR A 122 7.41 8.44 26.99
C TYR A 122 6.47 8.05 28.14
N GLU A 123 7.06 7.50 29.19
CA GLU A 123 6.34 7.20 30.44
C GLU A 123 6.23 8.47 31.29
N ILE A 124 5.08 9.16 31.20
CA ILE A 124 4.80 10.38 31.96
C ILE A 124 4.72 10.03 33.46
N LEU A 125 3.87 9.06 33.76
CA LEU A 125 3.70 8.44 35.08
C LEU A 125 3.82 6.92 34.92
N HIS A 126 3.98 6.20 36.02
CA HIS A 126 4.05 4.72 35.99
C HIS A 126 2.82 4.03 35.36
N ASN A 127 1.70 4.76 35.28
CA ASN A 127 0.43 4.29 34.71
C ASN A 127 -0.08 5.16 33.54
N LEU A 128 0.73 6.11 33.06
CA LEU A 128 0.36 7.01 31.97
C LEU A 128 1.50 7.11 30.97
N ARG A 129 1.23 6.75 29.72
CA ARG A 129 2.19 6.77 28.59
C ARG A 129 1.66 7.62 27.46
N ALA A 130 2.53 8.30 26.76
CA ALA A 130 2.24 8.97 25.50
C ALA A 130 3.21 8.52 24.43
N SER A 131 2.76 8.53 23.18
CA SER A 131 3.60 8.22 22.01
C SER A 131 3.34 9.16 20.86
N VAL A 132 4.37 9.36 20.06
CA VAL A 132 4.28 10.00 18.76
C VAL A 132 4.98 9.11 17.74
N GLU A 133 4.43 9.05 16.52
CA GLU A 133 4.99 8.24 15.46
C GLU A 133 4.94 9.01 14.14
N TYR A 134 5.90 8.73 13.29
CA TYR A 134 5.94 9.19 11.92
C TYR A 134 6.14 8.02 10.99
N HIS A 135 5.29 7.96 9.97
CA HIS A 135 5.37 6.97 8.90
C HIS A 135 5.62 7.66 7.55
N PHE A 136 6.46 7.04 6.76
CA PHE A 136 6.69 7.43 5.38
C PHE A 136 6.59 6.22 4.47
N PHE A 137 5.73 6.33 3.45
CA PHE A 137 5.60 5.36 2.38
C PHE A 137 6.17 5.97 1.09
N ASP A 138 7.13 5.29 0.49
CA ASP A 138 7.79 5.74 -0.73
C ASP A 138 7.01 5.32 -1.98
N ASP A 139 5.74 5.75 -2.05
CA ASP A 139 4.80 5.39 -3.11
C ASP A 139 5.32 5.78 -4.50
N LYS A 140 6.06 6.87 -4.58
CA LYS A 140 6.59 7.41 -5.83
C LYS A 140 7.58 6.47 -6.52
N HIS A 141 8.21 5.58 -5.77
CA HIS A 141 9.18 4.59 -6.26
C HIS A 141 8.64 3.15 -6.26
N ALA A 142 7.37 2.96 -5.93
CA ALA A 142 6.67 1.68 -6.03
C ALA A 142 6.06 1.55 -7.43
N GLY A 143 6.54 0.60 -8.24
CA GLY A 143 6.08 0.42 -9.60
C GLY A 143 4.59 0.15 -9.71
N MET A 144 3.91 0.84 -10.60
CA MET A 144 2.49 0.69 -10.93
C MET A 144 2.32 0.61 -12.44
N LEU A 145 1.19 0.07 -12.87
CA LEU A 145 0.79 0.06 -14.28
C LEU A 145 0.96 1.46 -14.92
N ASN A 146 1.58 1.50 -16.08
CA ASN A 146 1.84 2.72 -16.86
C ASN A 146 2.66 3.77 -16.06
N ASP A 147 3.48 3.34 -15.12
CA ASP A 147 4.33 4.24 -14.32
C ASP A 147 3.55 5.36 -13.60
N ARG A 148 2.28 5.14 -13.27
CA ARG A 148 1.40 6.14 -12.63
C ARG A 148 1.98 6.73 -11.34
N GLN A 149 2.75 5.94 -10.57
CA GLN A 149 3.40 6.41 -9.35
C GLN A 149 4.32 7.62 -9.60
N LYS A 150 4.87 7.77 -10.81
CA LYS A 150 5.75 8.91 -11.16
C LYS A 150 5.02 10.24 -11.19
N THR A 151 3.69 10.23 -11.35
CA THR A 151 2.84 11.44 -11.32
C THR A 151 2.54 11.92 -9.90
N LEU A 152 2.84 11.12 -8.86
CA LEU A 152 2.72 11.55 -7.47
C LEU A 152 3.69 12.72 -7.19
N LYS A 153 3.25 13.69 -6.38
CA LYS A 153 4.08 14.82 -5.94
C LYS A 153 5.16 14.36 -4.97
N HIS A 154 4.80 13.51 -4.04
CA HIS A 154 5.65 12.91 -3.01
C HIS A 154 5.04 11.58 -2.53
N GLY A 155 5.75 10.82 -1.71
CA GLY A 155 5.22 9.66 -1.02
C GLY A 155 4.22 10.06 0.07
N THR A 156 3.59 9.08 0.71
CA THR A 156 2.61 9.30 1.77
C THR A 156 3.31 9.53 3.11
N HIS A 157 2.88 10.54 3.84
CA HIS A 157 3.34 10.85 5.19
C HIS A 157 2.20 10.71 6.18
N GLU A 158 2.47 10.02 7.29
CA GLU A 158 1.52 9.90 8.39
C GLU A 158 2.16 10.37 9.69
N TYR A 159 1.38 11.10 10.46
CA TYR A 159 1.73 11.61 11.78
C TYR A 159 0.72 11.07 12.78
N LEU A 160 1.21 10.40 13.81
CA LEU A 160 0.37 9.76 14.81
C LEU A 160 0.77 10.26 16.19
N ALA A 161 -0.21 10.40 17.07
CA ALA A 161 0.00 10.67 18.48
C ALA A 161 -1.01 9.86 19.29
N GLY A 162 -0.57 9.32 20.41
CA GLY A 162 -1.39 8.49 21.27
C GLY A 162 -1.10 8.71 22.76
N ILE A 163 -2.09 8.41 23.57
CA ILE A 163 -1.99 8.37 25.02
C ILE A 163 -2.66 7.10 25.54
N GLU A 164 -2.06 6.50 26.54
CA GLU A 164 -2.55 5.30 27.19
C GLU A 164 -2.47 5.45 28.69
N TRP A 165 -3.57 5.16 29.37
CA TRP A 165 -3.71 5.31 30.83
C TRP A 165 -4.24 4.03 31.46
N ASP A 166 -3.44 3.43 32.33
CA ASP A 166 -3.85 2.33 33.20
C ASP A 166 -4.60 2.90 34.39
N ILE A 167 -5.94 2.94 34.34
CA ILE A 167 -6.79 3.45 35.42
C ILE A 167 -6.67 2.56 36.65
N ILE A 168 -6.74 1.26 36.43
CA ILE A 168 -6.52 0.21 37.41
C ILE A 168 -5.78 -0.96 36.75
N LYS A 169 -5.27 -1.92 37.55
CA LYS A 169 -4.51 -3.09 37.05
C LYS A 169 -5.20 -3.91 35.96
N LYS A 170 -6.52 -3.80 35.79
CA LYS A 170 -7.31 -4.58 34.82
C LYS A 170 -8.00 -3.72 33.76
N LEU A 171 -7.82 -2.41 33.81
CA LEU A 171 -8.47 -1.47 32.86
C LEU A 171 -7.48 -0.44 32.36
N THR A 172 -7.20 -0.49 31.06
CA THR A 172 -6.44 0.51 30.35
C THR A 172 -7.38 1.21 29.37
N ILE A 173 -7.30 2.54 29.30
CA ILE A 173 -7.96 3.37 28.29
C ILE A 173 -6.89 3.96 27.41
N SER A 174 -7.11 3.96 26.10
CA SER A 174 -6.24 4.60 25.13
C SER A 174 -7.01 5.45 24.16
N GLY A 175 -6.37 6.50 23.66
CA GLY A 175 -6.89 7.37 22.61
C GLY A 175 -5.75 7.88 21.74
N GLY A 176 -6.04 8.15 20.49
CA GLY A 176 -5.02 8.62 19.55
C GLY A 176 -5.60 9.41 18.39
N PHE A 177 -4.71 10.05 17.68
CA PHE A 177 -4.99 10.83 16.48
C PHE A 177 -3.99 10.46 15.39
N GLN A 178 -4.47 10.39 14.16
CA GLN A 178 -3.65 10.20 12.97
C GLN A 178 -4.00 11.25 11.91
N LYS A 179 -2.98 11.78 11.26
CA LYS A 179 -3.11 12.63 10.08
C LYS A 179 -2.29 12.04 8.96
N THR A 180 -2.94 11.75 7.85
CA THR A 180 -2.30 11.25 6.62
C THR A 180 -2.25 12.35 5.56
N ASN A 181 -1.10 12.51 4.92
CA ASN A 181 -0.86 13.43 3.82
C ASN A 181 -0.41 12.63 2.59
N TYR A 182 -1.32 12.48 1.63
CA TYR A 182 -1.06 11.78 0.37
C TYR A 182 -0.42 12.70 -0.66
N GLY A 183 0.54 12.18 -1.40
CA GLY A 183 1.21 12.91 -2.51
C GLY A 183 0.42 12.93 -3.82
N LEU A 184 -0.90 12.95 -3.77
CA LEU A 184 -1.74 12.89 -4.97
C LEU A 184 -1.57 14.12 -5.86
N SER A 185 -1.59 13.91 -7.17
CA SER A 185 -1.66 14.95 -8.20
C SER A 185 -2.96 14.78 -8.99
N ASN A 186 -3.32 15.81 -9.76
CA ASN A 186 -4.47 15.73 -10.66
C ASN A 186 -4.26 14.67 -11.75
N ASP A 187 -3.00 14.45 -12.16
CA ASP A 187 -2.65 13.44 -13.17
C ASP A 187 -2.71 12.00 -12.63
N PHE A 188 -2.59 11.84 -11.31
CA PHE A 188 -2.73 10.53 -10.66
C PHE A 188 -4.20 10.16 -10.47
N GLN A 189 -5.05 11.13 -10.17
CA GLN A 189 -6.49 10.92 -9.98
C GLN A 189 -7.18 10.76 -11.34
N THR A 190 -8.00 9.75 -11.47
CA THR A 190 -8.91 9.57 -12.61
C THR A 190 -10.33 9.81 -12.14
N ASP A 191 -11.26 10.08 -13.08
CA ASP A 191 -12.68 10.30 -12.79
C ASP A 191 -13.37 9.10 -12.08
N THR A 192 -12.69 7.95 -12.06
CA THR A 192 -13.13 6.73 -11.36
C THR A 192 -12.44 6.54 -10.00
N SER A 193 -11.59 7.46 -9.58
CA SER A 193 -10.93 7.42 -8.27
C SER A 193 -11.82 8.13 -7.25
N PHE A 194 -12.61 7.40 -6.50
CA PHE A 194 -13.39 7.90 -5.36
C PHE A 194 -12.68 7.55 -4.06
#